data_932d2fdb04e20b7c92ee0ee17fb960c6
#
_entry.id   932d2fdb04e20b7c92ee0ee17fb960c6
#
_cell.length_a   1.000
_cell.length_b   1.000
_cell.length_c   1.000
_cell.angle_alpha   90.00
_cell.angle_beta   90.00
_cell.angle_gamma   90.00
#
_symmetry.space_group_name_H-M   'P 1'
#
loop_
_entity.id
_entity.type
_entity.pdbx_description
1 polymer ?
#
loop_
_entity_poly.entity_id
_entity_poly.type
_entity_poly.pdbx_seq_one_letter_code
_entity_poly.pdbx_strand_id
1 'polypeptide(L)'
;MNKPKISIVVAMYNIQDYIIPCLESCAKQQDVAIDDYEVIIVNDGATDSSPQLVQDFIANKPNFRMITRENGGLSAARNTGMDNAIGDYIWFVDGDDTIAPNAIGVLSQNISETHCDAYLHNFSTFETKELISTSSFKGYSSVLSGKDIHNKYLNIMPMMAWLTVYRISLLKDNGLKFREGIIHEDLEFSIRAHHCAESIMYISDSLYYYRVARKDSIMDASRKDNTRSLASTIEIIRSFKEFFCSEDNRFTRKVIGICATFFLISRYDIAFVQNGISRKLIKDYKWSLYRDMWRSRQWKQRALLFFILIMPKPVIAKVLSKLSERSKLM
;
A
#
# COMPACT_ATOMS: atom_id res chain seq x y z
N MET A 1 -23.99 21.96 2.02
CA MET A 1 -23.70 20.58 1.57
C MET A 1 -23.55 19.72 2.80
N ASN A 2 -24.15 18.55 2.83
CA ASN A 2 -23.94 17.60 3.92
C ASN A 2 -22.46 17.17 3.89
N LYS A 3 -21.93 16.77 5.04
CA LYS A 3 -20.58 16.21 5.13
C LYS A 3 -20.53 14.88 4.36
N PRO A 4 -19.61 14.68 3.40
CA PRO A 4 -19.50 13.41 2.68
C PRO A 4 -19.11 12.28 3.64
N LYS A 5 -19.57 11.07 3.36
CA LYS A 5 -19.16 9.88 4.11
C LYS A 5 -17.74 9.47 3.77
N ILE A 6 -17.37 9.56 2.48
CA ILE A 6 -16.10 9.05 1.97
C ILE A 6 -15.36 10.13 1.19
N SER A 7 -14.09 10.35 1.52
CA SER A 7 -13.13 11.12 0.72
C SER A 7 -12.26 10.16 -0.08
N ILE A 8 -12.33 10.22 -1.41
CA ILE A 8 -11.41 9.52 -2.31
C ILE A 8 -10.23 10.45 -2.58
N VAL A 9 -9.01 9.98 -2.32
CA VAL A 9 -7.77 10.72 -2.59
C VAL A 9 -7.04 10.08 -3.75
N VAL A 10 -6.89 10.83 -4.85
CA VAL A 10 -6.19 10.40 -6.06
C VAL A 10 -4.88 11.17 -6.19
N ALA A 11 -3.75 10.47 -6.05
CA ALA A 11 -2.43 11.06 -6.28
C ALA A 11 -2.11 11.09 -7.77
N MET A 12 -1.64 12.24 -8.29
CA MET A 12 -1.40 12.47 -9.72
C MET A 12 -0.01 13.06 -9.96
N TYR A 13 0.80 12.36 -10.76
CA TYR A 13 2.07 12.84 -11.26
C TYR A 13 2.41 12.20 -12.61
N ASN A 14 2.38 12.97 -13.72
CA ASN A 14 2.72 12.53 -15.08
C ASN A 14 2.00 11.24 -15.51
N ILE A 15 0.67 11.27 -15.48
CA ILE A 15 -0.22 10.13 -15.80
C ILE A 15 -1.35 10.51 -16.76
N GLN A 16 -1.07 11.41 -17.71
CA GLN A 16 -2.06 11.94 -18.65
C GLN A 16 -2.86 10.85 -19.40
N ASP A 17 -2.26 9.70 -19.67
CA ASP A 17 -2.91 8.60 -20.41
C ASP A 17 -3.89 7.79 -19.55
N TYR A 18 -3.85 7.96 -18.21
CA TYR A 18 -4.56 7.12 -17.25
C TYR A 18 -5.56 7.88 -16.38
N ILE A 19 -5.29 9.17 -16.11
CA ILE A 19 -6.04 9.92 -15.09
C ILE A 19 -7.54 10.04 -15.43
N ILE A 20 -7.92 10.24 -16.70
CA ILE A 20 -9.33 10.40 -17.07
C ILE A 20 -10.13 9.11 -16.84
N PRO A 21 -9.70 7.92 -17.28
CA PRO A 21 -10.37 6.67 -16.92
C PRO A 21 -10.55 6.47 -15.41
N CYS A 22 -9.54 6.83 -14.61
CA CYS A 22 -9.62 6.79 -13.14
C CYS A 22 -10.74 7.69 -12.63
N LEU A 23 -10.74 8.96 -13.00
CA LEU A 23 -11.74 9.93 -12.55
C LEU A 23 -13.15 9.61 -13.08
N GLU A 24 -13.28 9.06 -14.28
CA GLU A 24 -14.55 8.58 -14.79
C GLU A 24 -15.11 7.46 -13.93
N SER A 25 -14.27 6.53 -13.47
CA SER A 25 -14.71 5.45 -12.58
C SER A 25 -15.19 6.01 -11.23
N CYS A 26 -14.53 7.04 -10.71
CA CYS A 26 -14.98 7.74 -9.50
C CYS A 26 -16.29 8.53 -9.71
N ALA A 27 -16.52 9.08 -10.91
CA ALA A 27 -17.71 9.88 -11.20
C ALA A 27 -18.95 9.05 -11.55
N LYS A 28 -18.78 7.83 -12.08
CA LYS A 28 -19.86 6.94 -12.55
C LYS A 28 -20.29 5.94 -11.47
N GLN A 29 -20.26 6.33 -10.21
CA GLN A 29 -20.67 5.46 -9.11
C GLN A 29 -22.19 5.29 -9.07
N GLN A 30 -22.62 4.05 -8.82
CA GLN A 30 -24.02 3.63 -8.76
C GLN A 30 -24.52 3.60 -7.31
N ASP A 31 -25.83 3.77 -7.15
CA ASP A 31 -26.54 3.64 -5.86
C ASP A 31 -25.97 4.53 -4.73
N VAL A 32 -25.46 5.71 -5.07
CA VAL A 32 -24.91 6.69 -4.13
C VAL A 32 -25.22 8.12 -4.58
N ALA A 33 -25.56 8.98 -3.64
CA ALA A 33 -25.75 10.40 -3.93
C ALA A 33 -24.40 11.10 -4.14
N ILE A 34 -24.38 12.11 -5.01
CA ILE A 34 -23.18 12.89 -5.31
C ILE A 34 -22.59 13.59 -4.07
N ASP A 35 -23.41 13.91 -3.10
CA ASP A 35 -23.01 14.56 -1.85
C ASP A 35 -22.49 13.56 -0.79
N ASP A 36 -22.62 12.26 -1.02
CA ASP A 36 -22.14 11.23 -0.09
C ASP A 36 -20.63 10.99 -0.15
N TYR A 37 -19.98 11.47 -1.21
CA TYR A 37 -18.51 11.33 -1.37
C TYR A 37 -17.90 12.54 -2.06
N GLU A 38 -16.63 12.77 -1.78
CA GLU A 38 -15.77 13.72 -2.51
C GLU A 38 -14.59 13.04 -3.16
N VAL A 39 -14.05 13.64 -4.22
CA VAL A 39 -12.82 13.21 -4.88
C VAL A 39 -11.80 14.34 -4.87
N ILE A 40 -10.69 14.09 -4.19
CA ILE A 40 -9.57 15.02 -4.05
C ILE A 40 -8.43 14.55 -4.92
N ILE A 41 -8.18 15.24 -6.03
CA ILE A 41 -7.04 14.96 -6.89
C ILE A 41 -5.88 15.80 -6.40
N VAL A 42 -4.79 15.15 -6.03
CA VAL A 42 -3.56 15.85 -5.62
C VAL A 42 -2.56 15.80 -6.74
N ASN A 43 -2.41 16.96 -7.42
CA ASN A 43 -1.38 17.18 -8.43
C ASN A 43 -0.03 17.42 -7.73
N ASP A 44 0.85 16.44 -7.75
CA ASP A 44 2.19 16.50 -7.16
C ASP A 44 3.23 17.11 -8.11
N GLY A 45 2.89 18.26 -8.71
CA GLY A 45 3.78 19.00 -9.61
C GLY A 45 3.96 18.31 -10.98
N ALA A 46 2.90 17.73 -11.54
CA ALA A 46 2.95 17.12 -12.87
C ALA A 46 3.33 18.14 -13.95
N THR A 47 4.14 17.69 -14.91
CA THR A 47 4.69 18.51 -16.02
C THR A 47 4.12 18.11 -17.38
N ASP A 48 3.31 17.05 -17.43
CA ASP A 48 2.57 16.62 -18.60
C ASP A 48 1.19 17.31 -18.69
N SER A 49 0.29 16.81 -19.55
CA SER A 49 -1.06 17.35 -19.73
C SER A 49 -2.05 16.95 -18.63
N SER A 50 -1.66 16.12 -17.65
CA SER A 50 -2.57 15.64 -16.60
C SER A 50 -3.32 16.77 -15.88
N PRO A 51 -2.67 17.90 -15.45
CA PRO A 51 -3.38 18.97 -14.75
C PRO A 51 -4.49 19.61 -15.57
N GLN A 52 -4.25 19.87 -16.86
CA GLN A 52 -5.24 20.45 -17.74
C GLN A 52 -6.42 19.51 -17.97
N LEU A 53 -6.13 18.23 -18.25
CA LEU A 53 -7.16 17.21 -18.42
C LEU A 53 -8.07 17.08 -17.19
N VAL A 54 -7.49 17.12 -16.00
CA VAL A 54 -8.24 17.08 -14.74
C VAL A 54 -9.09 18.33 -14.58
N GLN A 55 -8.54 19.51 -14.85
CA GLN A 55 -9.25 20.78 -14.70
C GLN A 55 -10.50 20.83 -15.60
N ASP A 56 -10.37 20.39 -16.86
CA ASP A 56 -11.47 20.30 -17.80
C ASP A 56 -12.51 19.26 -17.35
N PHE A 57 -12.05 18.12 -16.84
CA PHE A 57 -12.93 17.05 -16.37
C PHE A 57 -13.79 17.44 -15.16
N ILE A 58 -13.21 18.16 -14.19
CA ILE A 58 -13.91 18.50 -12.93
C ILE A 58 -14.77 19.75 -13.02
N ALA A 59 -14.70 20.55 -14.09
CA ALA A 59 -15.34 21.86 -14.23
C ALA A 59 -16.83 21.89 -13.85
N ASN A 60 -17.57 20.79 -14.07
CA ASN A 60 -18.99 20.66 -13.75
C ASN A 60 -19.28 19.55 -12.71
N LYS A 61 -18.33 19.23 -11.86
CA LYS A 61 -18.46 18.16 -10.83
C LYS A 61 -18.19 18.76 -9.45
N PRO A 62 -19.23 19.15 -8.70
CA PRO A 62 -19.08 19.90 -7.45
C PRO A 62 -18.42 19.08 -6.33
N ASN A 63 -18.46 17.75 -6.40
CA ASN A 63 -17.81 16.84 -5.46
C ASN A 63 -16.36 16.46 -5.84
N PHE A 64 -15.80 17.05 -6.92
CA PHE A 64 -14.42 16.89 -7.33
C PHE A 64 -13.65 18.19 -7.13
N ARG A 65 -12.43 18.09 -6.65
CA ARG A 65 -11.50 19.24 -6.57
C ARG A 65 -10.07 18.80 -6.74
N MET A 66 -9.25 19.68 -7.30
CA MET A 66 -7.81 19.47 -7.47
C MET A 66 -7.03 20.39 -6.52
N ILE A 67 -6.01 19.82 -5.89
CA ILE A 67 -5.03 20.53 -5.07
C ILE A 67 -3.68 20.38 -5.76
N THR A 68 -3.00 21.48 -6.03
CA THR A 68 -1.66 21.46 -6.62
C THR A 68 -0.61 21.77 -5.56
N ARG A 69 0.49 21.02 -5.58
CA ARG A 69 1.65 21.19 -4.72
C ARG A 69 2.96 21.06 -5.52
N GLU A 70 4.06 21.46 -4.94
CA GLU A 70 5.39 21.11 -5.44
C GLU A 70 5.62 19.60 -5.30
N ASN A 71 6.38 19.00 -6.25
CA ASN A 71 6.64 17.58 -6.24
C ASN A 71 7.35 17.13 -4.95
N GLY A 72 6.70 16.26 -4.19
CA GLY A 72 7.22 15.65 -2.97
C GLY A 72 7.11 14.13 -2.96
N GLY A 73 6.58 13.56 -4.05
CA GLY A 73 6.38 12.12 -4.22
C GLY A 73 5.05 11.62 -3.66
N LEU A 74 4.77 10.34 -3.92
CA LEU A 74 3.48 9.71 -3.69
C LEU A 74 3.00 9.82 -2.22
N SER A 75 3.89 9.62 -1.25
CA SER A 75 3.58 9.80 0.19
C SER A 75 3.09 11.20 0.50
N ALA A 76 3.78 12.21 -0.02
CA ALA A 76 3.47 13.61 0.22
C ALA A 76 2.14 14.01 -0.44
N ALA A 77 1.87 13.48 -1.64
CA ALA A 77 0.58 13.68 -2.31
C ALA A 77 -0.58 13.05 -1.50
N ARG A 78 -0.44 11.80 -1.04
CA ARG A 78 -1.46 11.15 -0.20
C ARG A 78 -1.65 11.87 1.14
N ASN A 79 -0.59 12.34 1.79
CA ASN A 79 -0.67 13.14 3.01
C ASN A 79 -1.42 14.46 2.78
N THR A 80 -1.14 15.17 1.68
CA THR A 80 -1.87 16.38 1.30
C THR A 80 -3.36 16.10 1.11
N GLY A 81 -3.70 15.00 0.42
CA GLY A 81 -5.10 14.58 0.27
C GLY A 81 -5.77 14.29 1.61
N MET A 82 -5.08 13.57 2.50
CA MET A 82 -5.57 13.23 3.84
C MET A 82 -5.78 14.47 4.72
N ASP A 83 -4.87 15.44 4.66
CA ASP A 83 -4.99 16.69 5.43
C ASP A 83 -6.18 17.56 4.97
N ASN A 84 -6.61 17.39 3.71
CA ASN A 84 -7.72 18.11 3.11
C ASN A 84 -9.03 17.33 3.05
N ALA A 85 -9.04 16.04 3.44
CA ALA A 85 -10.22 15.20 3.44
C ALA A 85 -11.22 15.63 4.52
N ILE A 86 -12.49 15.82 4.12
CA ILE A 86 -13.58 16.24 5.01
C ILE A 86 -14.58 15.11 5.30
N GLY A 87 -14.47 13.95 4.63
CA GLY A 87 -15.30 12.78 4.88
C GLY A 87 -15.12 12.17 6.27
N ASP A 88 -15.93 11.19 6.59
CA ASP A 88 -15.73 10.36 7.78
C ASP A 88 -14.69 9.27 7.53
N TYR A 89 -14.62 8.80 6.29
CA TYR A 89 -13.68 7.78 5.82
C TYR A 89 -12.85 8.30 4.66
N ILE A 90 -11.66 7.71 4.48
CA ILE A 90 -10.75 8.04 3.39
C ILE A 90 -10.36 6.78 2.62
N TRP A 91 -10.36 6.88 1.30
CA TRP A 91 -9.88 5.85 0.39
C TRP A 91 -8.81 6.42 -0.53
N PHE A 92 -7.63 5.82 -0.55
CA PHE A 92 -6.56 6.19 -1.48
C PHE A 92 -6.73 5.39 -2.77
N VAL A 93 -6.70 6.08 -3.90
CA VAL A 93 -6.82 5.48 -5.24
C VAL A 93 -5.63 5.94 -6.06
N ASP A 94 -4.94 5.01 -6.70
CA ASP A 94 -3.83 5.35 -7.60
C ASP A 94 -4.40 5.84 -8.95
N GLY A 95 -3.88 6.95 -9.46
CA GLY A 95 -4.48 7.64 -10.61
C GLY A 95 -4.34 6.91 -11.96
N ASP A 96 -3.68 5.76 -11.99
CA ASP A 96 -3.57 4.86 -13.13
C ASP A 96 -4.50 3.64 -13.04
N ASP A 97 -5.25 3.51 -11.93
CA ASP A 97 -6.20 2.44 -11.66
C ASP A 97 -7.67 2.92 -11.79
N THR A 98 -8.63 2.04 -11.56
CA THR A 98 -10.06 2.37 -11.55
C THR A 98 -10.77 1.67 -10.39
N ILE A 99 -11.95 2.20 -9.99
CA ILE A 99 -12.79 1.55 -8.99
C ILE A 99 -14.03 0.92 -9.62
N ALA A 100 -14.61 -0.06 -8.93
CA ALA A 100 -15.82 -0.73 -9.42
C ALA A 100 -17.02 0.25 -9.44
N PRO A 101 -17.97 0.08 -10.37
CA PRO A 101 -19.11 0.99 -10.50
C PRO A 101 -19.99 1.10 -9.25
N ASN A 102 -20.02 0.08 -8.40
CA ASN A 102 -20.79 0.02 -7.17
C ASN A 102 -19.93 0.20 -5.90
N ALA A 103 -18.65 0.57 -6.06
CA ALA A 103 -17.69 0.57 -4.94
C ALA A 103 -18.13 1.47 -3.78
N ILE A 104 -18.55 2.71 -4.08
CA ILE A 104 -18.97 3.67 -3.05
C ILE A 104 -20.29 3.25 -2.41
N GLY A 105 -21.23 2.69 -3.19
CA GLY A 105 -22.49 2.17 -2.66
C GLY A 105 -22.25 1.04 -1.65
N VAL A 106 -21.43 0.05 -2.01
CA VAL A 106 -21.06 -1.08 -1.14
C VAL A 106 -20.35 -0.59 0.12
N LEU A 107 -19.39 0.33 -0.01
CA LEU A 107 -18.70 0.91 1.14
C LEU A 107 -19.66 1.69 2.04
N SER A 108 -20.53 2.54 1.48
CA SER A 108 -21.49 3.35 2.25
C SER A 108 -22.48 2.49 3.02
N GLN A 109 -22.94 1.38 2.44
CA GLN A 109 -23.81 0.42 3.12
C GLN A 109 -23.07 -0.21 4.32
N ASN A 110 -21.89 -0.81 4.10
CA ASN A 110 -21.12 -1.45 5.15
C ASN A 110 -20.74 -0.47 6.27
N ILE A 111 -20.36 0.77 5.92
CA ILE A 111 -20.08 1.84 6.88
C ILE A 111 -21.31 2.14 7.75
N SER A 112 -22.48 2.24 7.13
CA SER A 112 -23.73 2.56 7.85
C SER A 112 -24.18 1.42 8.79
N GLU A 113 -23.87 0.17 8.44
CA GLU A 113 -24.26 -1.00 9.22
C GLU A 113 -23.32 -1.28 10.40
N THR A 114 -22.01 -1.02 10.25
CA THR A 114 -21.00 -1.57 11.19
C THR A 114 -20.12 -0.52 11.85
N HIS A 115 -19.93 0.65 11.23
CA HIS A 115 -19.08 1.74 11.76
C HIS A 115 -17.64 1.30 12.15
N CYS A 116 -17.04 0.33 11.41
CA CYS A 116 -15.70 -0.14 11.69
C CYS A 116 -14.62 0.94 11.47
N ASP A 117 -13.44 0.75 12.05
CA ASP A 117 -12.29 1.64 11.88
C ASP A 117 -11.69 1.54 10.47
N ALA A 118 -11.82 0.37 9.84
CA ALA A 118 -11.35 0.18 8.50
C ALA A 118 -12.13 -0.91 7.75
N TYR A 119 -12.12 -0.82 6.41
CA TYR A 119 -12.74 -1.76 5.50
C TYR A 119 -11.69 -2.24 4.50
N LEU A 120 -11.37 -3.54 4.56
CA LEU A 120 -10.47 -4.22 3.64
C LEU A 120 -11.30 -4.90 2.56
N HIS A 121 -10.98 -4.70 1.30
CA HIS A 121 -11.74 -5.27 0.19
C HIS A 121 -10.89 -6.10 -0.78
N ASN A 122 -11.54 -6.81 -1.70
CA ASN A 122 -10.86 -7.49 -2.81
C ASN A 122 -10.63 -6.55 -3.99
N PHE A 123 -9.81 -7.02 -4.92
CA PHE A 123 -9.53 -6.35 -6.18
C PHE A 123 -9.47 -7.33 -7.34
N SER A 124 -9.56 -6.81 -8.56
CA SER A 124 -9.33 -7.55 -9.80
C SER A 124 -8.24 -6.85 -10.61
N THR A 125 -7.63 -7.55 -11.56
CA THR A 125 -6.78 -6.87 -12.54
C THR A 125 -7.62 -6.22 -13.62
N PHE A 126 -7.12 -5.11 -14.14
CA PHE A 126 -7.80 -4.38 -15.22
C PHE A 126 -7.93 -5.22 -16.49
N GLU A 127 -6.93 -6.04 -16.78
CA GLU A 127 -6.83 -6.83 -18.01
C GLU A 127 -7.74 -8.05 -18.00
N THR A 128 -7.80 -8.79 -16.91
CA THR A 128 -8.51 -10.07 -16.86
C THR A 128 -9.89 -9.97 -16.23
N LYS A 129 -10.13 -8.92 -15.43
CA LYS A 129 -11.31 -8.79 -14.55
C LYS A 129 -11.51 -10.01 -13.62
N GLU A 130 -10.53 -10.89 -13.57
CA GLU A 130 -10.55 -12.02 -12.64
C GLU A 130 -10.37 -11.51 -11.21
N LEU A 131 -11.22 -12.01 -10.33
CA LEU A 131 -11.14 -11.71 -8.90
C LEU A 131 -9.80 -12.24 -8.36
N ILE A 132 -8.86 -11.35 -8.10
CA ILE A 132 -7.71 -11.66 -7.27
C ILE A 132 -8.23 -11.59 -5.84
N SER A 133 -8.87 -12.69 -5.46
CA SER A 133 -9.25 -12.87 -4.07
C SER A 133 -7.95 -12.82 -3.25
N THR A 134 -7.93 -11.95 -2.26
CA THR A 134 -7.07 -12.13 -1.10
C THR A 134 -7.53 -13.42 -0.41
N SER A 135 -7.32 -14.54 -1.08
CA SER A 135 -7.92 -15.86 -0.81
C SER A 135 -7.75 -16.34 0.63
N SER A 136 -6.83 -15.71 1.33
CA SER A 136 -6.57 -15.86 2.75
C SER A 136 -7.71 -15.42 3.66
N PHE A 137 -8.63 -14.61 3.15
CA PHE A 137 -9.78 -14.09 3.90
C PHE A 137 -11.10 -14.77 3.55
N LYS A 138 -11.10 -15.78 2.67
CA LYS A 138 -12.30 -16.56 2.37
C LYS A 138 -12.90 -17.15 3.64
N GLY A 139 -14.13 -16.76 3.93
CA GLY A 139 -14.89 -17.25 5.11
C GLY A 139 -14.93 -16.32 6.31
N TYR A 140 -14.37 -15.11 6.21
CA TYR A 140 -14.50 -14.10 7.26
C TYR A 140 -15.69 -13.18 7.00
N SER A 141 -16.75 -13.42 7.73
CA SER A 141 -17.89 -12.49 7.89
C SER A 141 -17.80 -11.67 9.18
N SER A 142 -16.71 -11.80 9.93
CA SER A 142 -16.56 -11.18 11.25
C SER A 142 -15.62 -9.97 11.21
N VAL A 143 -15.96 -8.95 12.00
CA VAL A 143 -15.07 -7.85 12.32
C VAL A 143 -13.92 -8.38 13.19
N LEU A 144 -12.69 -8.04 12.83
CA LEU A 144 -11.48 -8.43 13.56
C LEU A 144 -10.71 -7.17 13.99
N SER A 145 -9.97 -7.26 15.10
CA SER A 145 -8.99 -6.22 15.42
C SER A 145 -7.81 -6.29 14.43
N GLY A 146 -7.16 -5.16 14.19
CA GLY A 146 -5.95 -5.14 13.36
C GLY A 146 -4.84 -6.01 13.91
N LYS A 147 -4.73 -6.14 15.24
CA LYS A 147 -3.79 -7.05 15.90
C LYS A 147 -4.07 -8.51 15.55
N ASP A 148 -5.34 -8.91 15.50
CA ASP A 148 -5.74 -10.28 15.11
C ASP A 148 -5.48 -10.54 13.64
N ILE A 149 -5.78 -9.56 12.77
CA ILE A 149 -5.47 -9.65 11.34
C ILE A 149 -3.97 -9.84 11.13
N HIS A 150 -3.15 -9.03 11.78
CA HIS A 150 -1.70 -9.15 11.66
C HIS A 150 -1.16 -10.47 12.22
N ASN A 151 -1.69 -10.96 13.32
CA ASN A 151 -1.25 -12.23 13.88
C ASN A 151 -1.52 -13.40 12.95
N LYS A 152 -2.68 -13.40 12.29
CA LYS A 152 -3.14 -14.48 11.40
C LYS A 152 -2.62 -14.34 9.97
N TYR A 153 -2.59 -13.12 9.41
CA TYR A 153 -2.52 -12.89 7.96
C TYR A 153 -1.34 -12.06 7.48
N LEU A 154 -0.55 -11.45 8.35
CA LEU A 154 0.54 -10.52 7.95
C LEU A 154 1.49 -11.08 6.86
N ASN A 155 1.71 -12.41 6.81
CA ASN A 155 2.61 -13.03 5.85
C ASN A 155 2.03 -13.16 4.42
N ILE A 156 0.73 -12.99 4.27
CA ILE A 156 -0.03 -13.32 3.05
C ILE A 156 -0.98 -12.18 2.64
N MET A 157 -1.10 -11.16 3.47
CA MET A 157 -1.94 -10.00 3.21
C MET A 157 -1.18 -8.99 2.36
N PRO A 158 -1.71 -8.61 1.19
CA PRO A 158 -1.15 -7.51 0.44
C PRO A 158 -1.33 -6.19 1.20
N MET A 159 -0.30 -5.36 1.20
CA MET A 159 -0.23 -4.09 1.96
C MET A 159 -0.20 -2.89 1.02
N MET A 160 -1.18 -2.81 0.08
CA MET A 160 -1.32 -1.65 -0.78
C MET A 160 -2.22 -0.61 -0.11
N ALA A 161 -1.91 0.67 -0.29
CA ALA A 161 -2.64 1.77 0.32
C ALA A 161 -4.12 1.81 -0.12
N TRP A 162 -4.38 1.45 -1.38
CA TRP A 162 -5.72 1.45 -1.96
C TRP A 162 -6.60 0.26 -1.53
N LEU A 163 -6.03 -0.76 -0.87
CA LEU A 163 -6.76 -1.96 -0.48
C LEU A 163 -7.66 -1.76 0.74
N THR A 164 -7.48 -0.68 1.46
CA THR A 164 -8.20 -0.41 2.71
C THR A 164 -8.77 0.99 2.74
N VAL A 165 -10.04 1.10 3.13
CA VAL A 165 -10.70 2.37 3.44
C VAL A 165 -10.63 2.57 4.95
N TYR A 166 -10.13 3.72 5.38
CA TYR A 166 -9.88 4.01 6.80
C TYR A 166 -10.83 5.07 7.34
N ARG A 167 -11.26 4.95 8.59
CA ARG A 167 -11.89 6.05 9.30
C ARG A 167 -10.87 7.17 9.50
N ILE A 168 -11.22 8.42 9.17
CA ILE A 168 -10.28 9.55 9.24
C ILE A 168 -9.86 9.83 10.69
N SER A 169 -10.76 9.68 11.66
CA SER A 169 -10.39 9.85 13.08
C SER A 169 -9.34 8.83 13.53
N LEU A 170 -9.43 7.56 13.10
CA LEU A 170 -8.36 6.58 13.38
C LEU A 170 -6.98 7.09 12.96
N LEU A 171 -6.88 7.67 11.77
CA LEU A 171 -5.60 8.17 11.25
C LEU A 171 -5.13 9.41 12.02
N LYS A 172 -6.03 10.36 12.27
CA LYS A 172 -5.73 11.62 12.96
C LYS A 172 -5.36 11.42 14.42
N ASP A 173 -6.16 10.64 15.16
CA ASP A 173 -5.98 10.44 16.60
C ASP A 173 -4.70 9.65 16.92
N ASN A 174 -4.23 8.84 15.97
CA ASN A 174 -2.95 8.10 16.10
C ASN A 174 -1.78 8.77 15.37
N GLY A 175 -1.94 9.97 14.82
CA GLY A 175 -0.88 10.71 14.12
C GLY A 175 -0.31 9.97 12.90
N LEU A 176 -1.15 9.16 12.22
CA LEU A 176 -0.71 8.31 11.12
C LEU A 176 -0.63 9.11 9.82
N LYS A 177 0.57 9.15 9.24
CA LYS A 177 0.85 9.71 7.91
C LYS A 177 1.75 8.76 7.13
N PHE A 178 1.70 8.85 5.80
CA PHE A 178 2.67 8.17 4.94
C PHE A 178 4.06 8.76 5.16
N ARG A 179 5.07 7.91 5.30
CA ARG A 179 6.46 8.35 5.44
C ARG A 179 6.98 8.84 4.09
N GLU A 180 7.37 10.08 4.03
CA GLU A 180 7.87 10.71 2.80
C GLU A 180 9.31 10.27 2.47
N GLY A 181 9.67 10.33 1.19
CA GLY A 181 11.03 10.02 0.72
C GLY A 181 11.35 8.53 0.56
N ILE A 182 10.47 7.62 0.97
CA ILE A 182 10.65 6.17 0.81
C ILE A 182 9.81 5.62 -0.35
N ILE A 183 10.14 4.43 -0.84
CA ILE A 183 9.26 3.56 -1.62
C ILE A 183 8.81 2.40 -0.73
N HIS A 184 7.68 1.74 -1.06
CA HIS A 184 6.95 0.81 -0.19
C HIS A 184 6.35 1.52 1.05
N GLU A 185 5.98 2.78 0.88
CA GLU A 185 5.30 3.61 1.87
C GLU A 185 3.94 3.02 2.28
N ASP A 186 3.32 2.30 1.35
CA ASP A 186 2.06 1.57 1.54
C ASP A 186 2.20 0.44 2.57
N LEU A 187 3.26 -0.35 2.49
CA LEU A 187 3.57 -1.38 3.49
C LEU A 187 3.76 -0.75 4.88
N GLU A 188 4.55 0.31 4.96
CA GLU A 188 4.86 1.00 6.20
C GLU A 188 3.61 1.60 6.84
N PHE A 189 2.82 2.33 6.05
CA PHE A 189 1.60 2.98 6.51
C PHE A 189 0.52 1.97 6.90
N SER A 190 0.21 1.01 6.02
CA SER A 190 -0.89 0.07 6.23
C SER A 190 -0.69 -0.80 7.47
N ILE A 191 0.55 -1.24 7.75
CA ILE A 191 0.84 -2.00 8.97
C ILE A 191 0.56 -1.18 10.23
N ARG A 192 0.98 0.09 10.27
CA ARG A 192 0.71 0.96 11.43
C ARG A 192 -0.78 1.26 11.56
N ALA A 193 -1.44 1.61 10.45
CA ALA A 193 -2.86 1.94 10.46
C ALA A 193 -3.72 0.75 10.87
N HIS A 194 -3.48 -0.43 10.31
CA HIS A 194 -4.19 -1.64 10.73
C HIS A 194 -3.93 -1.95 12.21
N HIS A 195 -2.70 -1.78 12.70
CA HIS A 195 -2.37 -2.09 14.10
C HIS A 195 -3.17 -1.23 15.09
N CYS A 196 -3.44 0.03 14.75
CA CYS A 196 -4.23 0.93 15.58
C CYS A 196 -5.74 0.66 15.50
N ALA A 197 -6.21 -0.03 14.46
CA ALA A 197 -7.63 -0.30 14.27
C ALA A 197 -8.13 -1.37 15.25
N GLU A 198 -9.20 -1.04 15.99
CA GLU A 198 -9.89 -1.98 16.88
C GLU A 198 -10.91 -2.84 16.12
N SER A 199 -11.37 -2.35 14.98
CA SER A 199 -12.37 -3.01 14.14
C SER A 199 -12.04 -2.88 12.66
N ILE A 200 -11.75 -4.00 12.00
CA ILE A 200 -11.55 -4.09 10.55
C ILE A 200 -12.53 -5.10 9.99
N MET A 201 -13.34 -4.67 9.04
CA MET A 201 -14.26 -5.54 8.30
C MET A 201 -13.69 -5.89 6.94
N TYR A 202 -13.83 -7.15 6.55
CA TYR A 202 -13.48 -7.60 5.22
C TYR A 202 -14.73 -7.62 4.31
N ILE A 203 -14.62 -6.96 3.17
CA ILE A 203 -15.62 -6.94 2.09
C ILE A 203 -15.14 -7.88 1.00
N SER A 204 -15.96 -8.89 0.67
CA SER A 204 -15.62 -9.91 -0.33
C SER A 204 -15.71 -9.41 -1.77
N ASP A 205 -16.33 -8.27 -1.98
CA ASP A 205 -16.49 -7.66 -3.29
C ASP A 205 -15.16 -7.11 -3.82
N SER A 206 -14.98 -7.20 -5.14
CA SER A 206 -13.89 -6.55 -5.84
C SER A 206 -14.25 -5.09 -6.08
N LEU A 207 -13.76 -4.20 -5.23
CA LEU A 207 -14.07 -2.77 -5.34
C LEU A 207 -13.03 -1.99 -6.16
N TYR A 208 -11.93 -2.62 -6.55
CA TYR A 208 -10.79 -1.98 -7.19
C TYR A 208 -10.30 -2.78 -8.40
N TYR A 209 -9.92 -2.09 -9.48
CA TYR A 209 -9.32 -2.67 -10.68
C TYR A 209 -7.90 -2.17 -10.82
N TYR A 210 -6.95 -3.03 -10.50
CA TYR A 210 -5.52 -2.75 -10.52
C TYR A 210 -4.93 -2.94 -11.92
N ARG A 211 -4.20 -1.95 -12.44
CA ARG A 211 -3.49 -2.02 -13.72
C ARG A 211 -2.13 -2.68 -13.55
N VAL A 212 -1.96 -3.83 -14.17
CA VAL A 212 -0.69 -4.57 -14.15
C VAL A 212 0.28 -4.01 -15.21
N ALA A 213 1.57 -3.97 -14.88
CA ALA A 213 2.69 -3.75 -15.83
C ALA A 213 2.65 -2.40 -16.61
N ARG A 214 2.28 -1.29 -15.94
CA ARG A 214 2.46 0.03 -16.53
C ARG A 214 3.96 0.32 -16.75
N LYS A 215 4.34 0.73 -17.98
CA LYS A 215 5.68 1.25 -18.27
C LYS A 215 5.94 2.51 -17.45
N ASP A 216 7.18 2.71 -17.05
CA ASP A 216 7.64 3.85 -16.25
C ASP A 216 6.96 4.01 -14.87
N SER A 217 6.42 2.93 -14.34
CA SER A 217 5.94 2.87 -12.95
C SER A 217 7.13 2.88 -11.97
N ILE A 218 6.86 3.27 -10.71
CA ILE A 218 7.85 3.18 -9.60
C ILE A 218 8.39 1.74 -9.49
N MET A 219 7.54 0.74 -9.70
CA MET A 219 7.93 -0.68 -9.68
C MET A 219 8.84 -1.05 -10.86
N ASP A 220 8.62 -0.49 -12.05
CA ASP A 220 9.49 -0.71 -13.21
C ASP A 220 10.87 -0.06 -13.01
N ALA A 221 10.91 1.15 -12.47
CA ALA A 221 12.16 1.82 -12.09
C ALA A 221 12.92 1.03 -11.01
N SER A 222 12.22 0.50 -10.00
CA SER A 222 12.81 -0.30 -8.92
C SER A 222 13.37 -1.65 -9.39
N ARG A 223 12.85 -2.20 -10.48
CA ARG A 223 13.42 -3.40 -11.12
C ARG A 223 14.77 -3.11 -11.80
N LYS A 224 14.97 -1.88 -12.27
CA LYS A 224 16.22 -1.44 -12.92
C LYS A 224 17.29 -1.04 -11.90
N ASP A 225 16.90 -0.41 -10.79
CA ASP A 225 17.81 -0.05 -9.68
C ASP A 225 17.12 -0.19 -8.32
N ASN A 226 17.55 -1.19 -7.56
CA ASN A 226 17.00 -1.52 -6.25
C ASN A 226 17.59 -0.70 -5.08
N THR A 227 18.52 0.21 -5.33
CA THR A 227 19.22 0.94 -4.26
C THR A 227 18.24 1.71 -3.38
N ARG A 228 17.28 2.39 -4.01
CA ARG A 228 16.24 3.15 -3.30
C ARG A 228 15.32 2.24 -2.49
N SER A 229 14.96 1.08 -3.02
CA SER A 229 14.14 0.07 -2.33
C SER A 229 14.80 -0.44 -1.06
N LEU A 230 16.13 -0.68 -1.10
CA LEU A 230 16.86 -1.11 0.09
C LEU A 230 16.97 -0.02 1.16
N ALA A 231 17.33 1.19 0.75
CA ALA A 231 17.38 2.32 1.68
C ALA A 231 16.02 2.49 2.36
N SER A 232 14.94 2.43 1.58
CA SER A 232 13.57 2.50 2.09
C SER A 232 13.25 1.35 3.06
N THR A 233 13.66 0.12 2.77
CA THR A 233 13.43 -1.01 3.69
C THR A 233 14.11 -0.80 5.04
N ILE A 234 15.29 -0.18 5.09
CA ILE A 234 15.97 0.16 6.35
C ILE A 234 15.16 1.20 7.11
N GLU A 235 14.68 2.24 6.42
CA GLU A 235 13.85 3.27 7.04
C GLU A 235 12.52 2.71 7.55
N ILE A 236 11.89 1.78 6.83
CA ILE A 236 10.68 1.06 7.28
C ILE A 236 10.96 0.26 8.56
N ILE A 237 12.08 -0.45 8.63
CA ILE A 237 12.47 -1.19 9.84
C ILE A 237 12.69 -0.24 11.02
N ARG A 238 13.29 0.93 10.80
CA ARG A 238 13.46 1.97 11.83
C ARG A 238 12.10 2.49 12.30
N SER A 239 11.23 2.87 11.38
CA SER A 239 9.87 3.33 11.68
C SER A 239 9.12 2.33 12.55
N PHE A 240 9.16 1.04 12.20
CA PHE A 240 8.50 0.01 13.00
C PHE A 240 9.12 -0.17 14.38
N LYS A 241 10.44 -0.06 14.51
CA LYS A 241 11.11 -0.10 15.84
C LYS A 241 10.70 1.07 16.71
N GLU A 242 10.53 2.25 16.13
CA GLU A 242 10.08 3.46 16.81
C GLU A 242 8.59 3.36 17.20
N PHE A 243 7.75 2.99 16.25
CA PHE A 243 6.29 2.94 16.43
C PHE A 243 5.86 1.87 17.44
N PHE A 244 6.46 0.68 17.39
CA PHE A 244 6.13 -0.45 18.25
C PHE A 244 7.02 -0.57 19.49
N CYS A 245 7.74 0.48 19.91
CA CYS A 245 8.68 0.42 21.03
C CYS A 245 8.04 0.06 22.37
N SER A 246 6.75 0.37 22.57
CA SER A 246 5.95 0.09 23.76
C SER A 246 5.16 -1.21 23.72
N GLU A 247 5.10 -1.89 22.57
CA GLU A 247 4.27 -3.06 22.36
C GLU A 247 4.99 -4.38 22.71
N ASP A 248 4.20 -5.44 22.94
CA ASP A 248 4.76 -6.80 23.10
C ASP A 248 5.66 -7.13 21.92
N ASN A 249 6.90 -7.29 22.24
CA ASN A 249 8.01 -7.55 21.33
C ASN A 249 7.77 -8.66 20.28
N ARG A 250 6.72 -9.48 20.39
CA ARG A 250 6.45 -10.58 19.47
C ARG A 250 5.96 -10.09 18.10
N PHE A 251 5.02 -9.14 18.07
CA PHE A 251 4.49 -8.59 16.83
C PHE A 251 5.55 -7.77 16.11
N THR A 252 6.20 -6.84 16.81
CA THR A 252 7.31 -6.03 16.27
C THR A 252 8.40 -6.92 15.68
N ARG A 253 8.82 -7.97 16.42
CA ARG A 253 9.80 -8.94 15.92
C ARG A 253 9.34 -9.67 14.65
N LYS A 254 8.03 -9.98 14.52
CA LYS A 254 7.48 -10.62 13.32
C LYS A 254 7.57 -9.69 12.11
N VAL A 255 7.11 -8.46 12.24
CA VAL A 255 7.10 -7.45 11.15
C VAL A 255 8.53 -7.11 10.71
N ILE A 256 9.40 -6.78 11.65
CA ILE A 256 10.80 -6.47 11.36
C ILE A 256 11.51 -7.67 10.72
N GLY A 257 11.22 -8.88 11.17
CA GLY A 257 11.76 -10.10 10.59
C GLY A 257 11.34 -10.31 9.13
N ILE A 258 10.11 -9.96 8.76
CA ILE A 258 9.63 -10.00 7.36
C ILE A 258 10.38 -8.98 6.51
N CYS A 259 10.48 -7.73 6.96
CA CYS A 259 11.21 -6.68 6.25
C CYS A 259 12.70 -7.01 6.10
N ALA A 260 13.32 -7.52 7.16
CA ALA A 260 14.72 -7.96 7.12
C ALA A 260 14.95 -9.14 6.17
N THR A 261 13.97 -10.06 6.08
CA THR A 261 14.00 -11.17 5.12
C THR A 261 13.94 -10.64 3.69
N PHE A 262 13.02 -9.74 3.41
CA PHE A 262 12.89 -9.10 2.10
C PHE A 262 14.20 -8.40 1.70
N PHE A 263 14.79 -7.59 2.58
CA PHE A 263 16.07 -6.94 2.34
C PHE A 263 17.19 -7.94 2.03
N LEU A 264 17.32 -9.01 2.81
CA LEU A 264 18.39 -9.98 2.64
C LEU A 264 18.22 -10.83 1.37
N ILE A 265 16.99 -11.10 0.94
CA ILE A 265 16.71 -11.78 -0.33
C ILE A 265 17.10 -10.88 -1.50
N SER A 266 16.70 -9.62 -1.47
CA SER A 266 16.97 -8.65 -2.52
C SER A 266 18.46 -8.48 -2.83
N ARG A 267 19.37 -8.73 -1.87
CA ARG A 267 20.83 -8.68 -2.09
C ARG A 267 21.39 -9.71 -3.07
N TYR A 268 20.61 -10.76 -3.39
CA TYR A 268 21.02 -11.81 -4.33
C TYR A 268 20.54 -11.57 -5.76
N ASP A 269 19.78 -10.51 -5.99
CA ASP A 269 19.43 -10.09 -7.33
C ASP A 269 20.71 -9.59 -8.06
N ILE A 270 20.95 -10.10 -9.28
CA ILE A 270 22.19 -9.85 -10.02
C ILE A 270 22.38 -8.36 -10.34
N ALA A 271 21.31 -7.64 -10.66
CA ALA A 271 21.32 -6.20 -10.90
C ALA A 271 21.80 -5.40 -9.66
N PHE A 272 21.63 -5.96 -8.52
CA PHE A 272 21.87 -5.39 -7.21
C PHE A 272 23.33 -5.36 -6.77
N VAL A 273 24.09 -6.39 -7.15
CA VAL A 273 25.49 -6.56 -6.70
C VAL A 273 26.45 -5.61 -7.43
N GLN A 274 25.99 -4.98 -8.52
CA GLN A 274 26.85 -4.10 -9.35
C GLN A 274 26.95 -2.67 -8.81
N ASN A 275 25.99 -2.23 -7.97
CA ASN A 275 25.97 -0.86 -7.43
C ASN A 275 26.77 -0.74 -6.14
N GLY A 276 27.74 0.20 -6.09
CA GLY A 276 28.59 0.44 -4.91
C GLY A 276 27.84 0.89 -3.66
N ILE A 277 26.73 1.63 -3.80
CA ILE A 277 25.88 2.09 -2.71
C ILE A 277 25.16 0.92 -2.05
N SER A 278 24.62 0.00 -2.83
CA SER A 278 23.94 -1.20 -2.34
C SER A 278 24.88 -2.11 -1.56
N ARG A 279 26.12 -2.25 -2.01
CA ARG A 279 27.17 -3.03 -1.30
C ARG A 279 27.46 -2.44 0.07
N LYS A 280 27.55 -1.10 0.17
CA LYS A 280 27.78 -0.39 1.43
C LYS A 280 26.61 -0.61 2.39
N LEU A 281 25.39 -0.40 1.95
CA LEU A 281 24.19 -0.62 2.77
C LEU A 281 24.12 -2.06 3.32
N ILE A 282 24.35 -3.05 2.45
CA ILE A 282 24.38 -4.46 2.88
C ILE A 282 25.50 -4.70 3.91
N LYS A 283 26.68 -4.14 3.71
CA LYS A 283 27.81 -4.30 4.64
C LYS A 283 27.48 -3.71 6.01
N ASP A 284 26.86 -2.51 6.03
CA ASP A 284 26.62 -1.77 7.25
C ASP A 284 25.47 -2.37 8.09
N TYR A 285 24.45 -2.91 7.44
CA TYR A 285 23.21 -3.36 8.11
C TYR A 285 23.04 -4.87 8.24
N LYS A 286 23.78 -5.71 7.49
CA LYS A 286 23.54 -7.16 7.43
C LYS A 286 23.48 -7.86 8.80
N TRP A 287 24.36 -7.50 9.72
CA TRP A 287 24.42 -8.16 11.03
C TRP A 287 23.26 -7.79 11.94
N SER A 288 22.80 -6.53 11.90
CA SER A 288 21.60 -6.13 12.63
C SER A 288 20.36 -6.83 12.08
N LEU A 289 20.24 -6.94 10.75
CA LEU A 289 19.12 -7.62 10.07
C LEU A 289 19.12 -9.14 10.33
N TYR A 290 20.29 -9.78 10.37
CA TYR A 290 20.39 -11.19 10.76
C TYR A 290 19.91 -11.41 12.20
N ARG A 291 20.28 -10.52 13.11
CA ARG A 291 19.80 -10.56 14.49
C ARG A 291 18.27 -10.38 14.56
N ASP A 292 17.74 -9.43 13.79
CA ASP A 292 16.30 -9.17 13.73
C ASP A 292 15.52 -10.36 13.17
N MET A 293 15.98 -10.97 12.07
CA MET A 293 15.41 -12.22 11.55
C MET A 293 15.45 -13.37 12.57
N TRP A 294 16.57 -13.55 13.25
CA TRP A 294 16.71 -14.59 14.27
C TRP A 294 15.76 -14.37 15.45
N ARG A 295 15.59 -13.12 15.86
CA ARG A 295 14.68 -12.73 16.94
C ARG A 295 13.19 -12.80 16.55
N SER A 296 12.85 -12.82 15.26
CA SER A 296 11.46 -12.91 14.78
C SER A 296 10.71 -14.16 15.28
N ARG A 297 11.44 -15.17 15.77
CA ARG A 297 10.92 -16.49 16.22
C ARG A 297 10.13 -17.27 15.17
N GLN A 298 10.13 -16.85 13.92
CA GLN A 298 9.50 -17.61 12.83
C GLN A 298 10.48 -18.65 12.29
N TRP A 299 10.13 -19.92 12.42
CA TRP A 299 11.01 -21.03 12.01
C TRP A 299 11.38 -20.96 10.51
N LYS A 300 10.43 -20.54 9.63
CA LYS A 300 10.70 -20.37 8.20
C LYS A 300 11.76 -19.31 7.93
N GLN A 301 11.73 -18.20 8.65
CA GLN A 301 12.72 -17.12 8.51
C GLN A 301 14.09 -17.57 9.06
N ARG A 302 14.13 -18.32 10.15
CA ARG A 302 15.37 -18.90 10.70
C ARG A 302 15.98 -19.94 9.76
N ALA A 303 15.16 -20.82 9.18
CA ALA A 303 15.59 -21.78 8.20
C ALA A 303 16.14 -21.12 6.95
N LEU A 304 15.46 -20.07 6.44
CA LEU A 304 15.94 -19.26 5.32
C LEU A 304 17.26 -18.55 5.66
N LEU A 305 17.38 -17.97 6.86
CA LEU A 305 18.60 -17.35 7.32
C LEU A 305 19.76 -18.33 7.37
N PHE A 306 19.54 -19.52 7.91
CA PHE A 306 20.53 -20.60 7.95
C PHE A 306 20.97 -21.02 6.56
N PHE A 307 20.01 -21.19 5.63
CA PHE A 307 20.29 -21.44 4.22
C PHE A 307 21.14 -20.34 3.59
N ILE A 308 20.78 -19.07 3.79
CA ILE A 308 21.52 -17.90 3.28
C ILE A 308 22.96 -17.83 3.83
N LEU A 309 23.19 -18.26 5.06
CA LEU A 309 24.51 -18.22 5.71
C LEU A 309 25.43 -19.33 5.22
N ILE A 310 24.89 -20.51 4.90
CA ILE A 310 25.68 -21.73 4.61
C ILE A 310 25.85 -21.96 3.11
N MET A 311 24.83 -21.66 2.29
CA MET A 311 24.85 -21.98 0.87
C MET A 311 25.69 -21.00 0.04
N PRO A 312 26.41 -21.50 -0.99
CA PRO A 312 27.10 -20.64 -1.95
C PRO A 312 26.14 -19.69 -2.67
N LYS A 313 26.59 -18.45 -2.93
CA LYS A 313 25.79 -17.40 -3.59
C LYS A 313 25.05 -17.87 -4.87
N PRO A 314 25.67 -18.62 -5.82
CA PRO A 314 24.99 -19.08 -7.02
C PRO A 314 23.80 -20.01 -6.73
N VAL A 315 23.90 -20.84 -5.70
CA VAL A 315 22.83 -21.76 -5.29
C VAL A 315 21.66 -20.98 -4.72
N ILE A 316 21.93 -19.98 -3.90
CA ILE A 316 20.91 -19.11 -3.31
C ILE A 316 20.18 -18.35 -4.41
N ALA A 317 20.91 -17.73 -5.35
CA ALA A 317 20.32 -16.99 -6.47
C ALA A 317 19.38 -17.87 -7.32
N LYS A 318 19.80 -19.12 -7.62
CA LYS A 318 18.98 -20.08 -8.37
C LYS A 318 17.72 -20.53 -7.64
N VAL A 319 17.77 -20.67 -6.32
CA VAL A 319 16.59 -21.04 -5.51
C VAL A 319 15.63 -19.86 -5.41
N LEU A 320 16.15 -18.65 -5.21
CA LEU A 320 15.32 -17.45 -5.08
C LEU A 320 14.66 -17.08 -6.41
N SER A 321 15.34 -17.24 -7.57
CA SER A 321 14.71 -17.03 -8.89
C SER A 321 13.52 -17.96 -9.11
N LYS A 322 13.63 -19.24 -8.76
CA LYS A 322 12.53 -20.21 -8.85
C LYS A 322 11.37 -19.88 -7.91
N LEU A 323 11.65 -19.35 -6.71
CA LEU A 323 10.61 -18.91 -5.77
C LEU A 323 9.90 -17.65 -6.29
N SER A 324 10.63 -16.72 -6.88
CA SER A 324 10.08 -15.52 -7.52
C SER A 324 9.20 -15.85 -8.73
N GLU A 325 9.57 -16.83 -9.55
CA GLU A 325 8.77 -17.31 -10.68
C GLU A 325 7.44 -17.92 -10.19
N ARG A 326 7.46 -18.68 -9.08
CA ARG A 326 6.24 -19.24 -8.49
C ARG A 326 5.34 -18.18 -7.85
N SER A 327 5.88 -17.11 -7.32
CA SER A 327 5.08 -16.00 -6.75
C SER A 327 4.43 -15.10 -7.81
N LYS A 328 4.86 -15.18 -9.07
CA LYS A 328 4.20 -14.51 -10.21
C LYS A 328 3.00 -15.28 -10.74
N LEU A 329 2.81 -16.53 -10.29
CA LEU A 329 1.70 -17.41 -10.66
C LEU A 329 0.64 -17.51 -9.55
N MET A 330 0.82 -16.81 -8.44
CA MET A 330 -0.13 -16.61 -7.36
C MET A 330 -0.51 -15.13 -7.25
#